data_47476ab563684e97d0ac5a9f9c9a8b4f
#
_entry.id   47476ab563684e97d0ac5a9f9c9a8b4f
#
_cell.length_a   1.000
_cell.length_b   1.000
_cell.length_c   1.000
_cell.angle_alpha   90.00
_cell.angle_beta   90.00
_cell.angle_gamma   90.00
#
_symmetry.space_group_name_H-M   'P 1'
#
loop_
_entity.id
_entity.type
_entity.pdbx_description
1 polymer ?
#
loop_
_entity_poly.entity_id
_entity_poly.type
_entity_poly.pdbx_seq_one_letter_code
_entity_poly.pdbx_strand_id
1 'polypeptide(L)'
;MLIKSVLSSLPIHILAASAPPKGVLSTLEKLFANFLWGSAETGSRYHWIGWDSLYKPFVEGGAGVRALADVLESFSLKLWWSFRQRKSLWYEFMHAKYLYNVHVCEAEYLPLQSIIWKRMVRCHGLAESHIQWVSQNGSVDFWHENWMGIGPLCQR
;
A
#
# COMPACT_ATOMS: atom_id res chain seq x y z
N MET A 1 22.92 8.48 6.91
CA MET A 1 21.98 7.49 7.50
C MET A 1 20.71 8.08 8.10
N LEU A 2 20.66 9.36 8.49
CA LEU A 2 19.48 10.03 9.07
C LEU A 2 18.20 9.92 8.20
N ILE A 3 18.30 9.94 6.89
CA ILE A 3 17.15 9.81 5.99
C ILE A 3 16.44 8.47 6.18
N LYS A 4 17.20 7.36 6.22
CA LYS A 4 16.62 6.02 6.39
C LYS A 4 16.01 5.79 7.78
N SER A 5 16.68 6.26 8.82
CA SER A 5 16.28 5.97 10.21
C SER A 5 15.22 6.95 10.73
N VAL A 6 15.28 8.19 10.33
CA VAL A 6 14.40 9.25 10.88
C VAL A 6 13.39 9.73 9.85
N LEU A 7 13.83 10.31 8.73
CA LEU A 7 12.91 10.95 7.80
C LEU A 7 11.95 9.96 7.13
N SER A 8 12.42 8.77 6.78
CA SER A 8 11.54 7.74 6.19
C SER A 8 10.55 7.16 7.22
N SER A 9 10.82 7.25 8.51
CA SER A 9 9.92 6.75 9.55
C SER A 9 8.82 7.72 9.95
N LEU A 10 9.04 9.03 9.81
CA LEU A 10 8.07 10.05 10.21
C LEU A 10 6.70 9.92 9.51
N PRO A 11 6.61 9.73 8.17
CA PRO A 11 5.32 9.62 7.51
C PRO A 11 4.63 8.27 7.67
N ILE A 12 5.29 7.24 8.23
CA ILE A 12 4.77 5.86 8.30
C ILE A 12 3.40 5.81 8.97
N HIS A 13 3.21 6.48 10.10
CA HIS A 13 1.95 6.46 10.83
C HIS A 13 0.81 7.11 10.02
N ILE A 14 1.10 8.20 9.32
CA ILE A 14 0.13 8.87 8.46
C ILE A 14 -0.20 8.00 7.25
N LEU A 15 0.81 7.38 6.61
CA LEU A 15 0.62 6.49 5.48
C LEU A 15 -0.14 5.20 5.84
N ALA A 16 0.04 4.71 7.07
CA ALA A 16 -0.73 3.58 7.57
C ALA A 16 -2.21 3.92 7.74
N ALA A 17 -2.52 5.10 8.30
CA ALA A 17 -3.88 5.52 8.62
C ALA A 17 -4.64 6.14 7.43
N SER A 18 -3.94 6.83 6.53
CA SER A 18 -4.55 7.56 5.41
C SER A 18 -3.81 7.33 4.10
N ALA A 19 -4.47 7.62 2.98
CA ALA A 19 -3.89 7.60 1.65
C ALA A 19 -3.77 9.05 1.14
N PRO A 20 -2.67 9.75 1.40
CA PRO A 20 -2.49 11.11 0.91
C PRO A 20 -2.43 11.14 -0.62
N PRO A 21 -2.84 12.25 -1.26
CA PRO A 21 -2.70 12.44 -2.69
C PRO A 21 -1.24 12.32 -3.15
N LYS A 22 -1.02 11.89 -4.41
CA LYS A 22 0.32 11.77 -4.98
C LYS A 22 1.15 13.06 -4.88
N GLY A 23 0.52 14.23 -5.01
CA GLY A 23 1.19 15.52 -4.86
C GLY A 23 1.80 15.74 -3.47
N VAL A 24 1.16 15.26 -2.41
CA VAL A 24 1.70 15.33 -1.04
C VAL A 24 2.94 14.44 -0.90
N LEU A 25 2.90 13.21 -1.44
CA LEU A 25 4.06 12.32 -1.44
C LEU A 25 5.25 12.94 -2.17
N SER A 26 5.02 13.49 -3.37
CA SER A 26 6.05 14.19 -4.14
C SER A 26 6.64 15.42 -3.39
N THR A 27 5.80 16.15 -2.66
CA THR A 27 6.27 17.28 -1.85
C THR A 27 7.15 16.80 -0.68
N LEU A 28 6.78 15.72 -0.01
CA LEU A 28 7.60 15.11 1.04
C LEU A 28 8.94 14.62 0.50
N GLU A 29 8.94 13.97 -0.65
CA GLU A 29 10.17 13.49 -1.30
C GLU A 29 11.09 14.64 -1.70
N LYS A 30 10.54 15.75 -2.17
CA LYS A 30 11.31 16.99 -2.41
C LYS A 30 11.93 17.57 -1.13
N LEU A 31 11.18 17.54 -0.02
CA LEU A 31 11.72 17.97 1.28
C LEU A 31 12.86 17.06 1.75
N PHE A 32 12.73 15.74 1.56
CA PHE A 32 13.79 14.79 1.88
C PHE A 32 15.02 14.98 0.98
N ALA A 33 14.82 15.25 -0.30
CA ALA A 33 15.89 15.56 -1.23
C ALA A 33 16.63 16.86 -0.83
N ASN A 34 15.89 17.90 -0.52
CA ASN A 34 16.46 19.17 -0.06
C ASN A 34 17.25 19.00 1.25
N PHE A 35 16.77 18.18 2.16
CA PHE A 35 17.48 17.83 3.39
C PHE A 35 18.78 17.08 3.09
N LEU A 36 18.76 16.12 2.18
CA LEU A 36 19.93 15.31 1.81
C LEU A 36 21.03 16.16 1.18
N TRP A 37 20.66 17.01 0.24
CA TRP A 37 21.62 17.82 -0.52
C TRP A 37 21.97 19.15 0.17
N GLY A 38 21.32 19.44 1.30
CA GLY A 38 21.43 20.65 2.08
C GLY A 38 20.66 21.82 1.43
N SER A 39 19.88 22.52 2.22
CA SER A 39 19.34 23.82 1.86
C SER A 39 20.43 24.87 2.08
N ALA A 40 20.87 25.56 1.02
CA ALA A 40 21.69 26.75 1.20
C ALA A 40 20.77 27.92 1.56
N GLU A 41 21.17 28.78 2.46
CA GLU A 41 20.45 30.03 2.78
C GLU A 41 20.25 30.95 1.56
N THR A 42 21.02 30.74 0.49
CA THR A 42 21.09 31.60 -0.69
C THR A 42 20.66 30.95 -2.01
N GLY A 43 20.05 29.73 -1.99
CA GLY A 43 19.57 29.13 -3.24
C GLY A 43 19.52 27.61 -3.27
N SER A 44 18.89 27.07 -4.32
CA SER A 44 18.81 25.62 -4.56
C SER A 44 20.20 25.05 -4.85
N ARG A 45 20.64 24.06 -4.07
CA ARG A 45 21.87 23.31 -4.37
C ARG A 45 21.67 22.34 -5.51
N TYR A 46 22.73 22.04 -6.21
CA TYR A 46 22.75 21.00 -7.25
C TYR A 46 22.42 19.64 -6.63
N HIS A 47 21.39 18.97 -7.16
CA HIS A 47 21.10 17.59 -6.85
C HIS A 47 21.96 16.71 -7.77
N TRP A 48 23.04 16.14 -7.24
CA TRP A 48 24.00 15.33 -8.00
C TRP A 48 23.40 14.07 -8.60
N ILE A 49 22.40 13.50 -7.96
CA ILE A 49 21.73 12.26 -8.35
C ILE A 49 20.22 12.48 -8.23
N GLY A 50 19.46 12.04 -9.21
CA GLY A 50 18.00 12.05 -9.15
C GLY A 50 17.49 11.27 -7.95
N TRP A 51 16.42 11.75 -7.31
CA TRP A 51 15.84 11.12 -6.12
C TRP A 51 15.45 9.66 -6.37
N ASP A 52 14.95 9.34 -7.58
CA ASP A 52 14.56 7.96 -7.96
C ASP A 52 15.75 6.98 -7.95
N SER A 53 16.95 7.46 -8.22
CA SER A 53 18.15 6.62 -8.16
C SER A 53 18.51 6.19 -6.73
N LEU A 54 18.07 6.93 -5.72
CA LEU A 54 18.29 6.57 -4.30
C LEU A 54 17.42 5.41 -3.84
N TYR A 55 16.33 5.11 -4.54
CA TYR A 55 15.47 3.97 -4.24
C TYR A 55 16.12 2.63 -4.57
N LYS A 56 17.05 2.61 -5.53
CA LYS A 56 17.73 1.39 -5.92
C LYS A 56 18.50 0.78 -4.75
N PRO A 57 18.63 -0.57 -4.74
CA PRO A 57 19.48 -1.27 -3.78
C PRO A 57 20.94 -0.80 -3.83
N PHE A 58 21.66 -0.96 -2.74
CA PHE A 58 23.11 -0.63 -2.69
C PHE A 58 23.93 -1.36 -3.75
N VAL A 59 23.55 -2.58 -4.09
CA VAL A 59 24.22 -3.40 -5.12
C VAL A 59 24.12 -2.75 -6.51
N GLU A 60 23.07 -1.98 -6.74
CA GLU A 60 22.82 -1.26 -8.00
C GLU A 60 23.26 0.22 -7.93
N GLY A 61 24.03 0.59 -6.92
CA GLY A 61 24.54 1.95 -6.74
C GLY A 61 23.53 2.93 -6.12
N GLY A 62 22.39 2.45 -5.62
CA GLY A 62 21.42 3.27 -4.91
C GLY A 62 21.71 3.38 -3.41
N ALA A 63 20.87 4.12 -2.70
CA ALA A 63 20.94 4.26 -1.24
C ALA A 63 20.00 3.28 -0.50
N GLY A 64 19.17 2.52 -1.24
CA GLY A 64 18.18 1.61 -0.67
C GLY A 64 17.15 2.35 0.21
N VAL A 65 16.79 3.56 -0.14
CA VAL A 65 15.69 4.31 0.47
C VAL A 65 14.39 3.75 -0.13
N ARG A 66 13.37 3.57 0.68
CA ARG A 66 12.06 3.11 0.18
C ARG A 66 11.26 4.30 -0.36
N ALA A 67 10.68 4.17 -1.54
CA ALA A 67 9.74 5.15 -2.06
C ALA A 67 8.50 5.23 -1.15
N LEU A 68 8.00 6.43 -0.88
CA LEU A 68 6.81 6.61 -0.06
C LEU A 68 5.56 5.98 -0.70
N ALA A 69 5.52 5.93 -2.03
CA ALA A 69 4.47 5.26 -2.77
C ALA A 69 4.43 3.75 -2.50
N ASP A 70 5.60 3.08 -2.50
CA ASP A 70 5.71 1.63 -2.22
C ASP A 70 5.33 1.31 -0.76
N VAL A 71 5.71 2.19 0.17
CA VAL A 71 5.31 2.09 1.57
C VAL A 71 3.79 2.20 1.71
N LEU A 72 3.17 3.17 1.03
CA LEU A 72 1.72 3.35 1.03
C LEU A 72 1.00 2.13 0.43
N GLU A 73 1.51 1.58 -0.66
CA GLU A 73 0.96 0.37 -1.29
C GLU A 73 1.07 -0.84 -0.35
N SER A 74 2.23 -1.04 0.28
CA SER A 74 2.44 -2.12 1.26
C SER A 74 1.46 -2.03 2.43
N PHE A 75 1.17 -0.83 2.95
CA PHE A 75 0.14 -0.63 3.97
C PHE A 75 -1.28 -0.91 3.44
N SER A 76 -1.54 -0.62 2.17
CA SER A 76 -2.83 -0.92 1.56
C SER A 76 -3.06 -2.42 1.43
N LEU A 77 -2.04 -3.16 0.99
CA LEU A 77 -2.05 -4.62 0.94
C LEU A 77 -2.21 -5.25 2.33
N LYS A 78 -1.50 -4.72 3.33
CA LYS A 78 -1.65 -5.16 4.72
C LYS A 78 -3.05 -4.92 5.26
N LEU A 79 -3.66 -3.78 4.93
CA LEU A 79 -5.02 -3.45 5.34
C LEU A 79 -6.03 -4.42 4.69
N TRP A 80 -5.88 -4.71 3.40
CA TRP A 80 -6.66 -5.72 2.70
C TRP A 80 -6.50 -7.10 3.34
N TRP A 81 -5.28 -7.53 3.59
CA TRP A 81 -5.01 -8.80 4.27
C TRP A 81 -5.68 -8.90 5.63
N SER A 82 -5.59 -7.85 6.46
CA SER A 82 -6.27 -7.80 7.77
C SER A 82 -7.79 -7.90 7.62
N PHE A 83 -8.36 -7.32 6.57
CA PHE A 83 -9.77 -7.44 6.25
C PHE A 83 -10.14 -8.87 5.83
N ARG A 84 -9.34 -9.53 5.02
CA ARG A 84 -9.57 -10.93 4.58
C ARG A 84 -9.50 -11.93 5.71
N GLN A 85 -8.80 -11.64 6.80
CA GLN A 85 -8.75 -12.54 7.97
C GLN A 85 -10.07 -12.66 8.74
N ARG A 86 -11.06 -11.80 8.52
CA ARG A 86 -12.42 -11.85 9.09
C ARG A 86 -12.47 -11.88 10.64
N LYS A 87 -11.44 -11.37 11.35
CA LYS A 87 -11.26 -11.55 12.80
C LYS A 87 -11.47 -10.30 13.63
N SER A 88 -11.96 -9.20 13.07
CA SER A 88 -12.03 -7.92 13.78
C SER A 88 -13.41 -7.26 13.69
N LEU A 89 -13.78 -6.50 14.73
CA LEU A 89 -14.97 -5.64 14.69
C LEU A 89 -14.95 -4.66 13.51
N TRP A 90 -13.75 -4.22 13.11
CA TRP A 90 -13.59 -3.39 11.93
C TRP A 90 -13.97 -4.13 10.64
N TYR A 91 -13.64 -5.42 10.52
CA TYR A 91 -14.10 -6.25 9.42
C TYR A 91 -15.63 -6.32 9.39
N GLU A 92 -16.27 -6.62 10.51
CA GLU A 92 -17.73 -6.75 10.60
C GLU A 92 -18.43 -5.45 10.17
N PHE A 93 -17.94 -4.32 10.67
CA PHE A 93 -18.44 -3.00 10.28
C PHE A 93 -18.29 -2.73 8.78
N MET A 94 -17.11 -2.95 8.22
CA MET A 94 -16.83 -2.67 6.82
C MET A 94 -17.59 -3.63 5.90
N HIS A 95 -17.71 -4.91 6.28
CA HIS A 95 -18.47 -5.91 5.57
C HIS A 95 -19.96 -5.57 5.53
N ALA A 96 -20.56 -5.29 6.68
CA ALA A 96 -21.96 -4.89 6.76
C ALA A 96 -22.29 -3.62 5.96
N LYS A 97 -21.33 -2.69 5.91
CA LYS A 97 -21.51 -1.40 5.24
C LYS A 97 -21.32 -1.45 3.73
N TYR A 98 -20.40 -2.26 3.22
CA TYR A 98 -19.97 -2.18 1.83
C TYR A 98 -20.16 -3.47 1.02
N LEU A 99 -20.37 -4.62 1.68
CA LEU A 99 -20.43 -5.94 1.04
C LEU A 99 -21.77 -6.66 1.29
N TYR A 100 -22.86 -5.91 1.23
CA TYR A 100 -24.18 -6.53 1.38
C TYR A 100 -24.45 -7.50 0.22
N ASN A 101 -24.46 -8.83 0.51
CA ASN A 101 -24.69 -9.91 -0.46
C ASN A 101 -23.68 -10.00 -1.64
N VAL A 102 -22.49 -9.40 -1.50
CA VAL A 102 -21.44 -9.45 -2.53
C VAL A 102 -20.19 -10.10 -1.93
N HIS A 103 -19.54 -10.97 -2.70
CA HIS A 103 -18.27 -11.56 -2.24
C HIS A 103 -17.16 -10.48 -2.21
N VAL A 104 -16.23 -10.62 -1.26
CA VAL A 104 -15.15 -9.63 -1.04
C VAL A 104 -14.31 -9.40 -2.30
N CYS A 105 -14.07 -10.45 -3.09
CA CYS A 105 -13.29 -10.36 -4.34
C CYS A 105 -14.03 -9.64 -5.48
N GLU A 106 -15.34 -9.47 -5.36
CA GLU A 106 -16.18 -8.72 -6.32
C GLU A 106 -16.46 -7.30 -5.86
N ALA A 107 -15.79 -6.86 -4.80
CA ALA A 107 -15.97 -5.55 -4.22
C ALA A 107 -15.61 -4.44 -5.22
N GLU A 108 -16.55 -3.55 -5.48
CA GLU A 108 -16.35 -2.36 -6.29
C GLU A 108 -16.41 -1.09 -5.43
N TYR A 109 -15.73 -0.04 -5.90
CA TYR A 109 -15.81 1.28 -5.29
C TYR A 109 -16.92 2.09 -5.93
N LEU A 110 -17.91 2.49 -5.13
CA LEU A 110 -18.98 3.39 -5.52
C LEU A 110 -18.69 4.82 -5.06
N PRO A 111 -19.18 5.85 -5.78
CA PRO A 111 -19.10 7.24 -5.33
C PRO A 111 -19.66 7.41 -3.90
N LEU A 112 -19.09 8.33 -3.12
CA LEU A 112 -19.46 8.63 -1.73
C LEU A 112 -19.05 7.60 -0.66
N GLN A 113 -18.39 6.52 -1.04
CA GLN A 113 -17.81 5.60 -0.06
C GLN A 113 -16.50 6.16 0.56
N SER A 114 -16.10 5.60 1.69
CA SER A 114 -14.92 6.10 2.42
C SER A 114 -13.62 5.97 1.64
N ILE A 115 -12.68 6.87 1.91
CA ILE A 115 -11.33 6.86 1.31
C ILE A 115 -10.59 5.56 1.64
N ILE A 116 -10.80 5.01 2.83
CA ILE A 116 -10.21 3.74 3.27
C ILE A 116 -10.73 2.60 2.41
N TRP A 117 -12.04 2.53 2.18
CA TRP A 117 -12.64 1.53 1.31
C TRP A 117 -12.10 1.64 -0.13
N LYS A 118 -12.07 2.85 -0.67
CA LYS A 118 -11.47 3.12 -1.99
C LYS A 118 -10.03 2.63 -2.10
N ARG A 119 -9.23 2.85 -1.05
CA ARG A 119 -7.85 2.41 -0.98
C ARG A 119 -7.75 0.88 -1.03
N MET A 120 -8.62 0.19 -0.30
CA MET A 120 -8.66 -1.27 -0.24
C MET A 120 -9.09 -1.87 -1.58
N VAL A 121 -10.18 -1.39 -2.17
CA VAL A 121 -10.68 -1.88 -3.45
C VAL A 121 -9.67 -1.65 -4.58
N ARG A 122 -8.87 -0.59 -4.53
CA ARG A 122 -7.81 -0.36 -5.53
C ARG A 122 -6.68 -1.39 -5.49
N CYS A 123 -6.36 -1.91 -4.33
CA CYS A 123 -5.27 -2.86 -4.19
C CYS A 123 -5.72 -4.33 -4.15
N HIS A 124 -7.04 -4.60 -4.15
CA HIS A 124 -7.56 -5.95 -3.94
C HIS A 124 -7.08 -6.94 -5.01
N GLY A 125 -7.10 -6.57 -6.29
CA GLY A 125 -6.65 -7.44 -7.38
C GLY A 125 -5.18 -7.87 -7.23
N LEU A 126 -4.31 -6.90 -6.89
CA LEU A 126 -2.90 -7.18 -6.60
C LEU A 126 -2.76 -8.04 -5.33
N ALA A 127 -3.52 -7.75 -4.28
CA ALA A 127 -3.48 -8.53 -3.05
C ALA A 127 -3.93 -9.97 -3.27
N GLU A 128 -5.07 -10.18 -3.94
CA GLU A 128 -5.62 -11.53 -4.19
C GLU A 128 -4.71 -12.38 -5.09
N SER A 129 -3.98 -11.77 -6.03
CA SER A 129 -3.02 -12.51 -6.85
C SER A 129 -1.83 -13.08 -6.04
N HIS A 130 -1.54 -12.52 -4.87
CA HIS A 130 -0.46 -12.97 -3.97
C HIS A 130 -0.96 -13.77 -2.76
N ILE A 131 -2.27 -13.87 -2.56
CA ILE A 131 -2.86 -14.66 -1.48
C ILE A 131 -3.16 -16.07 -2.00
N GLN A 132 -2.64 -17.07 -1.30
CA GLN A 132 -3.01 -18.46 -1.50
C GLN A 132 -3.68 -18.99 -0.24
N TRP A 133 -4.87 -19.56 -0.41
CA TRP A 133 -5.65 -20.13 0.69
C TRP A 133 -5.35 -21.61 0.84
N VAL A 134 -5.02 -22.04 2.05
CA VAL A 134 -4.86 -23.46 2.37
C VAL A 134 -6.20 -23.99 2.91
N SER A 135 -6.82 -24.90 2.17
CA SER A 135 -8.07 -25.54 2.58
C SER A 135 -7.77 -26.56 3.69
N GLN A 136 -8.12 -26.23 4.93
CA GLN A 136 -8.00 -27.15 6.07
C GLN A 136 -9.36 -27.73 6.52
N ASN A 137 -10.40 -26.90 6.59
CA ASN A 137 -11.70 -27.23 7.17
C ASN A 137 -12.87 -27.00 6.20
N GLY A 138 -12.63 -26.90 4.91
CA GLY A 138 -13.68 -26.66 3.92
C GLY A 138 -14.30 -25.25 3.95
N SER A 139 -13.69 -24.30 4.65
CA SER A 139 -14.17 -22.91 4.78
C SER A 139 -13.73 -21.99 3.65
N VAL A 140 -13.06 -22.52 2.62
CA VAL A 140 -12.57 -21.77 1.45
C VAL A 140 -13.67 -21.65 0.42
N ASP A 141 -13.89 -20.46 -0.13
CA ASP A 141 -14.81 -20.25 -1.24
C ASP A 141 -14.22 -20.84 -2.53
N PHE A 142 -14.92 -21.80 -3.13
CA PHE A 142 -14.44 -22.56 -4.28
C PHE A 142 -14.18 -21.67 -5.51
N TRP A 143 -15.04 -20.68 -5.75
CA TRP A 143 -14.98 -19.87 -6.95
C TRP A 143 -14.07 -18.63 -6.83
N HIS A 144 -14.08 -17.99 -5.65
CA HIS A 144 -13.50 -16.67 -5.46
C HIS A 144 -12.13 -16.68 -4.78
N GLU A 145 -11.77 -17.79 -4.12
CA GLU A 145 -10.50 -17.87 -3.41
C GLU A 145 -9.46 -18.68 -4.17
N ASN A 146 -8.20 -18.18 -4.16
CA ASN A 146 -7.07 -18.85 -4.80
C ASN A 146 -6.54 -20.00 -3.93
N TRP A 147 -7.19 -21.13 -3.96
CA TRP A 147 -6.78 -22.34 -3.23
C TRP A 147 -5.90 -23.28 -4.06
N MET A 148 -5.97 -23.19 -5.40
CA MET A 148 -5.14 -24.00 -6.31
C MET A 148 -3.76 -23.38 -6.60
N GLY A 149 -3.52 -22.14 -6.18
CA GLY A 149 -2.28 -21.41 -6.51
C GLY A 149 -2.20 -20.87 -7.95
N ILE A 150 -3.30 -20.95 -8.71
CA ILE A 150 -3.40 -20.49 -10.11
C ILE A 150 -4.32 -19.29 -10.29
N GLY A 151 -4.77 -18.69 -9.19
CA GLY A 151 -5.75 -17.60 -9.13
C GLY A 151 -7.18 -18.08 -8.89
N PRO A 152 -8.13 -17.15 -8.64
CA PRO A 152 -9.54 -17.46 -8.48
C PRO A 152 -10.15 -18.06 -9.73
N LEU A 153 -11.02 -19.07 -9.56
CA LEU A 153 -11.66 -19.73 -10.70
C LEU A 153 -12.70 -18.85 -11.42
N CYS A 154 -13.33 -17.91 -10.71
CA CYS A 154 -14.30 -16.97 -11.28
C CYS A 154 -13.72 -15.97 -12.30
N GLN A 155 -12.39 -15.83 -12.38
CA GLN A 155 -11.69 -14.93 -13.31
C GLN A 155 -11.19 -15.64 -14.57
N ARG A 156 -11.54 -16.90 -14.77
CA ARG A 156 -11.19 -17.73 -15.92
C ARG A 156 -12.39 -18.03 -16.80
#